data_09d8cd27b6df2aebb739bb0e7fedcccb
#
_entry.id   09d8cd27b6df2aebb739bb0e7fedcccb
#
_cell.length_a   1.000
_cell.length_b   1.000
_cell.length_c   1.000
_cell.angle_alpha   90.00
_cell.angle_beta   90.00
_cell.angle_gamma   90.00
#
_symmetry.space_group_name_H-M   'P 1'
#
loop_
_entity.id
_entity.type
_entity.pdbx_description
1 polymer ?
#
loop_
_entity_poly.entity_id
_entity_poly.type
_entity_poly.pdbx_seq_one_letter_code
_entity_poly.pdbx_strand_id
1 'polypeptide(L)'
;MKESSNTTNSLAHTRWNCKYHIMFAPKYRRKVFYEDHRLEVREILRKLCEWKCVEIIEGEVCPDHVHILVSIPPKMSVSGFMGYLKGKSSLMLYEQFGDLKFKYRNREFWCRGYYVDTVGKNTAKIQDYIKHQLEEDKMGEQLSIPYPGSPFTGRK
;
A
#
# COMPACT_ATOMS: atom_id res chain seq x y z
N MET A 1 -21.97 -7.87 10.27
CA MET A 1 -21.13 -8.62 9.93
C MET A 1 -20.73 -8.50 8.57
N LYS A 2 -19.59 -8.51 8.28
CA LYS A 2 -19.22 -8.36 7.11
C LYS A 2 -19.02 -9.49 6.38
N GLU A 3 -19.43 -9.62 5.41
CA GLU A 3 -19.40 -10.72 4.70
C GLU A 3 -18.30 -10.62 3.98
N SER A 4 -17.66 -11.17 3.75
CA SER A 4 -16.66 -11.14 3.26
C SER A 4 -16.13 -10.88 2.20
N SER A 5 -15.25 -11.15 2.15
CA SER A 5 -14.34 -10.99 1.35
C SER A 5 -14.54 -11.61 0.05
N ASN A 6 -15.44 -12.34 -0.14
CA ASN A 6 -15.65 -12.98 -1.39
C ASN A 6 -16.69 -12.30 -2.24
N THR A 7 -17.07 -11.12 -1.85
CA THR A 7 -18.04 -10.42 -2.62
C THR A 7 -17.41 -10.02 -3.93
N THR A 8 -18.11 -10.15 -4.99
CA THR A 8 -17.67 -9.69 -6.28
C THR A 8 -18.30 -8.34 -6.54
N ASN A 9 -17.61 -7.53 -7.28
CA ASN A 9 -18.11 -6.22 -7.65
C ASN A 9 -18.81 -6.30 -8.98
N SER A 10 -19.54 -5.27 -9.32
CA SER A 10 -20.32 -5.27 -10.53
C SER A 10 -20.07 -3.99 -11.29
N LEU A 11 -20.03 -4.08 -12.60
CA LEU A 11 -19.81 -2.93 -13.42
C LEU A 11 -20.64 -3.13 -14.63
N ALA A 12 -21.71 -2.40 -14.77
CA ALA A 12 -22.64 -2.55 -15.88
C ALA A 12 -23.05 -4.02 -15.98
N HIS A 13 -22.55 -4.74 -16.96
CA HIS A 13 -22.91 -6.11 -17.13
C HIS A 13 -21.78 -7.06 -16.73
N THR A 14 -20.80 -6.57 -16.03
CA THR A 14 -19.65 -7.36 -15.68
C THR A 14 -19.49 -7.47 -14.17
N ARG A 15 -19.27 -8.67 -13.71
CA ARG A 15 -18.93 -8.87 -12.31
C ARG A 15 -17.43 -9.10 -12.24
N TRP A 16 -16.79 -8.62 -11.19
CA TRP A 16 -15.36 -8.75 -11.11
C TRP A 16 -14.89 -8.89 -9.68
N ASN A 17 -13.71 -9.47 -9.54
CA ASN A 17 -13.10 -9.67 -8.25
C ASN A 17 -11.60 -9.55 -8.49
N CYS A 18 -11.11 -8.33 -8.48
CA CYS A 18 -9.71 -8.05 -8.79
C CYS A 18 -9.04 -7.46 -7.58
N LYS A 19 -8.51 -8.32 -6.74
CA LYS A 19 -7.88 -7.92 -5.50
C LYS A 19 -6.39 -8.17 -5.56
N TYR A 20 -5.64 -7.25 -4.98
CA TYR A 20 -4.19 -7.30 -5.02
C TYR A 20 -3.61 -6.90 -3.68
N HIS A 21 -2.54 -7.59 -3.31
CA HIS A 21 -1.75 -7.22 -2.15
C HIS A 21 -0.54 -6.48 -2.72
N ILE A 22 -0.36 -5.23 -2.32
CA ILE A 22 0.68 -4.37 -2.86
C ILE A 22 1.56 -3.85 -1.73
N MET A 23 2.87 -3.87 -1.94
CA MET A 23 3.81 -3.31 -0.98
C MET A 23 4.68 -2.30 -1.69
N PHE A 24 4.91 -1.18 -1.05
CA PHE A 24 5.82 -0.17 -1.60
C PHE A 24 6.48 0.59 -0.45
N ALA A 25 7.58 1.23 -0.73
CA ALA A 25 8.41 1.80 0.32
C ALA A 25 9.01 3.14 -0.09
N PRO A 26 9.34 3.97 0.91
CA PRO A 26 10.08 5.19 0.63
C PRO A 26 11.44 4.87 0.06
N LYS A 27 12.01 5.81 -0.67
CA LYS A 27 13.30 5.63 -1.28
C LYS A 27 14.32 5.26 -0.22
N TYR A 28 15.13 4.28 -0.50
CA TYR A 28 16.12 3.72 0.40
C TYR A 28 15.50 3.09 1.65
N ARG A 29 14.23 2.84 1.62
CA ARG A 29 13.50 2.26 2.76
C ARG A 29 13.79 3.01 4.05
N ARG A 30 13.81 4.33 3.96
CA ARG A 30 14.03 5.12 5.15
C ARG A 30 12.84 5.03 6.08
N LYS A 31 13.10 5.00 7.36
CA LYS A 31 12.03 4.91 8.33
C LYS A 31 11.49 6.30 8.59
N VAL A 32 10.49 6.70 7.87
CA VAL A 32 9.93 8.03 7.98
C VAL A 32 8.49 8.07 8.46
N PHE A 33 7.84 6.93 8.55
CA PHE A 33 6.43 6.92 8.91
C PHE A 33 6.23 6.66 10.38
N TYR A 34 6.34 7.71 11.18
CA TYR A 34 6.10 7.60 12.60
C TYR A 34 5.00 8.58 13.01
N GLU A 35 4.25 8.22 14.00
CA GLU A 35 3.26 9.12 14.58
C GLU A 35 2.47 9.94 13.56
N ASP A 36 2.68 11.23 13.53
CA ASP A 36 1.91 12.10 12.66
C ASP A 36 2.09 11.76 11.19
N HIS A 37 3.30 11.45 10.78
CA HIS A 37 3.58 11.11 9.40
C HIS A 37 2.82 9.86 9.01
N ARG A 38 2.77 8.90 9.90
CA ARG A 38 2.09 7.64 9.64
C ARG A 38 0.61 7.86 9.39
N LEU A 39 -0.01 8.64 10.25
CA LEU A 39 -1.45 8.90 10.13
C LEU A 39 -1.77 9.70 8.89
N GLU A 40 -0.91 10.65 8.57
CA GLU A 40 -1.13 11.48 7.40
C GLU A 40 -0.98 10.68 6.10
N VAL A 41 0.01 9.81 6.05
CA VAL A 41 0.19 8.95 4.88
C VAL A 41 -1.04 8.08 4.69
N ARG A 42 -1.53 7.52 5.78
CA ARG A 42 -2.71 6.68 5.75
C ARG A 42 -3.89 7.42 5.16
N GLU A 43 -4.12 8.67 5.62
CA GLU A 43 -5.24 9.46 5.13
C GLU A 43 -5.08 9.85 3.67
N ILE A 44 -3.87 10.21 3.28
CA ILE A 44 -3.59 10.57 1.91
C ILE A 44 -3.87 9.40 0.97
N LEU A 45 -3.37 8.22 1.34
CA LEU A 45 -3.57 7.05 0.50
C LEU A 45 -5.05 6.67 0.43
N ARG A 46 -5.76 6.80 1.54
CA ARG A 46 -7.17 6.48 1.57
C ARG A 46 -7.95 7.39 0.62
N LYS A 47 -7.67 8.68 0.67
CA LYS A 47 -8.35 9.64 -0.19
C LYS A 47 -8.04 9.40 -1.65
N LEU A 48 -6.79 9.12 -1.96
CA LEU A 48 -6.41 8.90 -3.35
C LEU A 48 -7.08 7.66 -3.92
N CYS A 49 -7.19 6.62 -3.10
CA CYS A 49 -7.88 5.42 -3.53
C CYS A 49 -9.36 5.69 -3.74
N GLU A 50 -9.94 6.45 -2.85
CA GLU A 50 -11.34 6.80 -2.96
C GLU A 50 -11.61 7.55 -4.25
N TRP A 51 -10.76 8.47 -4.62
CA TRP A 51 -10.94 9.25 -5.83
C TRP A 51 -10.91 8.40 -7.10
N LYS A 52 -10.26 7.27 -7.05
CA LYS A 52 -10.19 6.36 -8.19
C LYS A 52 -11.11 5.15 -8.05
N CYS A 53 -11.97 5.18 -7.06
CA CYS A 53 -12.90 4.09 -6.81
C CYS A 53 -12.19 2.77 -6.56
N VAL A 54 -11.03 2.85 -5.92
CA VAL A 54 -10.29 1.67 -5.51
C VAL A 54 -10.58 1.47 -4.03
N GLU A 55 -11.08 0.30 -3.70
CA GLU A 55 -11.43 0.02 -2.32
C GLU A 55 -10.22 -0.53 -1.58
N ILE A 56 -9.94 0.02 -0.41
CA ILE A 56 -8.89 -0.53 0.43
C ILE A 56 -9.56 -1.48 1.41
N ILE A 57 -9.26 -2.75 1.28
CA ILE A 57 -9.84 -3.77 2.15
C ILE A 57 -9.08 -3.80 3.47
N GLU A 58 -7.77 -3.64 3.40
CA GLU A 58 -6.94 -3.62 4.59
C GLU A 58 -5.66 -2.88 4.23
N GLY A 59 -5.05 -2.22 5.17
CA GLY A 59 -3.80 -1.54 4.92
C GLY A 59 -3.07 -1.20 6.20
N GLU A 60 -1.78 -1.10 6.11
CA GLU A 60 -0.98 -0.74 7.26
C GLU A 60 0.25 0.04 6.80
N VAL A 61 0.53 1.13 7.49
CA VAL A 61 1.69 1.94 7.20
C VAL A 61 2.73 1.60 8.26
N CYS A 62 3.75 0.87 7.85
CA CYS A 62 4.84 0.49 8.74
C CYS A 62 5.91 1.58 8.66
N PRO A 63 6.87 1.61 9.56
CA PRO A 63 7.84 2.71 9.56
C PRO A 63 8.58 2.92 8.24
N ASP A 64 8.88 1.86 7.52
CA ASP A 64 9.65 1.97 6.29
C ASP A 64 8.97 1.38 5.07
N HIS A 65 7.70 1.07 5.14
CA HIS A 65 6.98 0.54 3.97
C HIS A 65 5.47 0.57 4.21
N VAL A 66 4.75 0.31 3.16
CA VAL A 66 3.28 0.31 3.21
C VAL A 66 2.79 -0.99 2.61
N HIS A 67 1.81 -1.60 3.26
CA HIS A 67 1.11 -2.75 2.72
C HIS A 67 -0.33 -2.35 2.49
N ILE A 68 -0.89 -2.67 1.34
CA ILE A 68 -2.32 -2.45 1.14
C ILE A 68 -2.92 -3.63 0.40
N LEU A 69 -4.14 -3.97 0.77
CA LEU A 69 -4.92 -4.95 0.07
C LEU A 69 -6.05 -4.18 -0.58
N VAL A 70 -6.07 -4.13 -1.89
CA VAL A 70 -7.00 -3.27 -2.62
C VAL A 70 -7.79 -4.04 -3.66
N SER A 71 -8.95 -3.50 -3.96
CA SER A 71 -9.81 -4.02 -5.02
C SER A 71 -9.80 -2.95 -6.11
N ILE A 72 -9.23 -3.28 -7.26
CA ILE A 72 -9.06 -2.32 -8.34
C ILE A 72 -9.99 -2.67 -9.50
N PRO A 73 -10.79 -1.72 -9.97
CA PRO A 73 -11.71 -2.01 -11.09
C PRO A 73 -10.94 -2.46 -12.33
N PRO A 74 -11.51 -3.38 -13.09
CA PRO A 74 -10.80 -3.93 -14.27
C PRO A 74 -10.43 -2.93 -15.34
N LYS A 75 -11.07 -1.78 -15.34
CA LYS A 75 -10.75 -0.75 -16.31
C LYS A 75 -9.42 -0.07 -16.02
N MET A 76 -8.82 -0.36 -14.89
CA MET A 76 -7.60 0.30 -14.49
C MET A 76 -6.50 -0.73 -14.29
N SER A 77 -5.33 -0.49 -14.83
CA SER A 77 -4.23 -1.40 -14.62
C SER A 77 -3.58 -1.13 -13.28
N VAL A 78 -2.92 -2.13 -12.73
CA VAL A 78 -2.21 -1.98 -11.47
C VAL A 78 -1.11 -0.93 -11.65
N SER A 79 -0.37 -0.96 -12.74
CA SER A 79 0.71 0.00 -12.94
C SER A 79 0.19 1.41 -13.08
N GLY A 80 -0.94 1.58 -13.76
CA GLY A 80 -1.54 2.91 -13.85
C GLY A 80 -1.98 3.43 -12.50
N PHE A 81 -2.58 2.56 -11.71
CA PHE A 81 -3.01 2.92 -10.36
C PHE A 81 -1.80 3.28 -9.49
N MET A 82 -0.75 2.47 -9.54
CA MET A 82 0.43 2.73 -8.71
C MET A 82 1.17 4.00 -9.12
N GLY A 83 1.21 4.28 -10.42
CA GLY A 83 1.80 5.54 -10.88
C GLY A 83 1.05 6.74 -10.32
N TYR A 84 -0.27 6.66 -10.37
CA TYR A 84 -1.12 7.71 -9.80
C TYR A 84 -0.92 7.81 -8.30
N LEU A 85 -0.97 6.69 -7.59
CA LEU A 85 -0.91 6.68 -6.14
C LEU A 85 0.42 7.23 -5.64
N LYS A 86 1.51 6.76 -6.22
CA LYS A 86 2.83 7.20 -5.79
C LYS A 86 3.09 8.66 -6.18
N GLY A 87 2.71 9.04 -7.37
CA GLY A 87 2.93 10.40 -7.83
C GLY A 87 2.17 11.42 -7.02
N LYS A 88 0.88 11.20 -6.85
CA LYS A 88 0.05 12.14 -6.12
C LYS A 88 0.38 12.18 -4.64
N SER A 89 0.65 11.01 -4.06
CA SER A 89 0.94 10.97 -2.63
C SER A 89 2.27 11.68 -2.34
N SER A 90 3.25 11.57 -3.25
CA SER A 90 4.50 12.28 -3.06
C SER A 90 4.28 13.79 -2.97
N LEU A 91 3.49 14.31 -3.89
CA LEU A 91 3.21 15.74 -3.89
C LEU A 91 2.48 16.18 -2.63
N MET A 92 1.51 15.40 -2.22
CA MET A 92 0.74 15.75 -1.04
C MET A 92 1.57 15.68 0.24
N LEU A 93 2.48 14.71 0.30
CA LEU A 93 3.35 14.58 1.45
C LEU A 93 4.33 15.74 1.53
N TYR A 94 4.85 16.18 0.39
CA TYR A 94 5.75 17.32 0.37
C TYR A 94 5.04 18.61 0.77
N GLU A 95 3.80 18.72 0.45
CA GLU A 95 3.04 19.90 0.84
C GLU A 95 2.78 19.91 2.33
N GLN A 96 2.48 18.72 2.86
CA GLN A 96 2.14 18.61 4.24
C GLN A 96 3.36 18.65 5.14
N PHE A 97 4.44 18.02 4.73
CA PHE A 97 5.64 17.93 5.50
C PHE A 97 6.79 18.45 4.66
N GLY A 98 6.98 19.75 4.69
CA GLY A 98 7.97 20.42 3.84
C GLY A 98 9.38 19.91 4.01
N ASP A 99 9.73 19.42 5.20
CA ASP A 99 11.07 18.91 5.44
C ASP A 99 11.40 17.70 4.59
N LEU A 100 10.40 16.96 4.17
CA LEU A 100 10.65 15.78 3.34
C LEU A 100 11.21 16.14 1.98
N LYS A 101 10.92 17.35 1.48
CA LYS A 101 11.42 17.77 0.21
C LYS A 101 12.92 17.83 0.23
N PHE A 102 13.49 18.23 1.33
CA PHE A 102 14.93 18.36 1.43
C PHE A 102 15.62 17.02 1.60
N LYS A 103 14.91 16.05 2.13
CA LYS A 103 15.48 14.73 2.29
C LYS A 103 15.43 13.93 1.01
N TYR A 104 14.43 14.17 0.19
CA TYR A 104 14.25 13.42 -1.04
C TYR A 104 14.38 14.33 -2.24
N ARG A 105 15.58 14.52 -2.68
CA ARG A 105 15.83 15.37 -3.82
C ARG A 105 15.13 14.81 -5.04
N ASN A 106 14.89 15.60 -6.00
CA ASN A 106 14.23 15.22 -7.22
C ASN A 106 12.78 14.79 -7.02
N ARG A 107 12.26 15.06 -5.88
CA ARG A 107 10.87 14.79 -5.58
C ARG A 107 10.48 13.33 -5.75
N GLU A 108 11.43 12.44 -5.56
CA GLU A 108 11.12 11.03 -5.62
C GLU A 108 11.04 10.49 -4.21
N PHE A 109 9.88 10.55 -3.63
CA PHE A 109 9.70 10.08 -2.27
C PHE A 109 9.73 8.56 -2.19
N TRP A 110 9.10 7.89 -3.15
CA TRP A 110 8.98 6.43 -3.12
C TRP A 110 10.07 5.75 -3.92
N CYS A 111 10.41 4.52 -3.52
CA CYS A 111 11.31 3.69 -4.30
C CYS A 111 10.68 3.42 -5.64
N ARG A 112 11.47 3.13 -6.62
CA ARG A 112 10.94 2.72 -7.89
C ARG A 112 10.36 1.34 -7.70
N GLY A 113 9.33 1.06 -8.38
CA GLY A 113 8.72 -0.25 -8.33
C GLY A 113 7.89 -0.49 -7.09
N TYR A 114 7.36 -1.66 -7.02
CA TYR A 114 6.52 -2.10 -5.92
C TYR A 114 6.34 -3.60 -6.07
N TYR A 115 5.85 -4.23 -5.05
CA TYR A 115 5.54 -5.66 -5.13
C TYR A 115 4.04 -5.79 -5.25
N VAL A 116 3.56 -6.67 -6.12
CA VAL A 116 2.12 -6.90 -6.24
C VAL A 116 1.87 -8.39 -6.37
N ASP A 117 0.82 -8.86 -5.72
CA ASP A 117 0.41 -10.23 -5.77
C ASP A 117 -1.09 -10.27 -5.93
N THR A 118 -1.62 -11.17 -6.71
CA THR A 118 -3.06 -11.30 -6.85
C THR A 118 -3.60 -12.05 -5.64
N VAL A 119 -4.80 -11.68 -5.21
CA VAL A 119 -5.41 -12.31 -4.06
C VAL A 119 -6.73 -12.89 -4.48
N GLY A 120 -6.87 -14.18 -4.32
CA GLY A 120 -8.11 -14.86 -4.70
C GLY A 120 -9.03 -14.97 -3.51
N LYS A 121 -9.38 -16.18 -3.20
CA LYS A 121 -10.34 -16.43 -2.14
C LYS A 121 -9.74 -16.42 -0.74
N ASN A 122 -8.42 -16.26 -0.63
CA ASN A 122 -7.79 -16.25 0.67
C ASN A 122 -7.59 -14.84 1.20
N THR A 123 -8.55 -13.98 0.95
CA THR A 123 -8.46 -12.58 1.37
C THR A 123 -8.23 -12.45 2.88
N ALA A 124 -8.92 -13.27 3.65
CA ALA A 124 -8.82 -13.18 5.10
C ALA A 124 -7.41 -13.45 5.60
N LYS A 125 -6.72 -14.38 4.97
CA LYS A 125 -5.37 -14.69 5.37
C LYS A 125 -4.45 -13.52 5.11
N ILE A 126 -4.60 -12.87 3.97
CA ILE A 126 -3.77 -11.73 3.62
C ILE A 126 -4.08 -10.54 4.54
N GLN A 127 -5.33 -10.37 4.87
CA GLN A 127 -5.72 -9.32 5.80
C GLN A 127 -5.02 -9.52 7.14
N ASP A 128 -5.02 -10.72 7.64
CA ASP A 128 -4.38 -11.03 8.89
C ASP A 128 -2.88 -10.76 8.82
N TYR A 129 -2.26 -11.19 7.76
CA TYR A 129 -0.83 -10.97 7.58
C TYR A 129 -0.50 -9.48 7.65
N ILE A 130 -1.26 -8.66 6.94
CA ILE A 130 -1.01 -7.22 6.91
C ILE A 130 -1.21 -6.60 8.29
N LYS A 131 -2.26 -7.02 8.96
CA LYS A 131 -2.51 -6.50 10.29
C LYS A 131 -1.38 -6.74 11.25
N HIS A 132 -0.76 -7.89 11.16
CA HIS A 132 0.28 -8.25 12.11
C HIS A 132 1.67 -7.73 11.74
N GLN A 133 1.82 -7.17 10.55
CA GLN A 133 3.10 -6.65 10.14
C GLN A 133 3.58 -5.50 11.01
N LEU A 134 2.69 -4.61 11.32
CA LEU A 134 3.04 -3.45 12.14
C LEU A 134 3.42 -3.88 13.54
N GLU A 135 2.72 -4.87 14.06
CA GLU A 135 3.02 -5.36 15.39
C GLU A 135 4.40 -5.99 15.46
N GLU A 136 4.75 -6.75 14.46
CA GLU A 136 6.07 -7.36 14.42
C GLU A 136 7.15 -6.30 14.33
N ASP A 137 6.91 -5.26 13.54
CA ASP A 137 7.86 -4.19 13.44
C ASP A 137 8.04 -3.49 14.77
N LYS A 138 6.95 -3.31 15.47
CA LYS A 138 7.03 -2.67 16.75
C LYS A 138 7.82 -3.48 17.75
N MET A 139 7.70 -4.78 17.64
CA MET A 139 8.37 -5.61 18.54
C MET A 139 9.82 -5.70 18.25
N GLY A 140 10.27 -5.14 17.28
CA GLY A 140 11.51 -5.23 17.16
C GLY A 140 12.29 -5.59 16.29
N GLU A 141 12.82 -5.35 16.06
CA GLU A 141 13.56 -5.67 15.38
C GLU A 141 13.62 -6.63 14.63
N GLN A 142 13.34 -7.05 14.40
CA GLN A 142 13.35 -8.06 13.85
C GLN A 142 13.34 -8.14 12.70
N LEU A 143 13.34 -8.04 12.25
CA LEU A 143 13.42 -8.21 11.35
C LEU A 143 13.05 -8.64 10.35
N SER A 144 12.92 -8.62 9.87
CA SER A 144 12.87 -8.85 8.76
C SER A 144 12.37 -9.94 8.26
N ILE A 145 11.74 -10.23 8.14
CA ILE A 145 11.22 -11.21 7.67
C ILE A 145 10.33 -11.28 6.99
N PRO A 146 9.99 -11.38 6.65
CA PRO A 146 9.16 -11.40 6.01
C PRO A 146 8.45 -11.87 5.07
N TYR A 147 8.10 -11.81 4.61
CA TYR A 147 7.43 -11.84 3.47
C TYR A 147 8.20 -12.67 2.60
N PRO A 148 7.70 -13.75 2.23
CA PRO A 148 8.34 -14.67 1.44
C PRO A 148 8.74 -13.94 0.26
N GLY A 149 9.91 -13.78 0.04
CA GLY A 149 10.28 -13.14 -1.10
C GLY A 149 10.24 -11.71 -0.88
N SER A 150 11.18 -11.12 -0.37
CA SER A 150 11.18 -9.70 -0.15
C SER A 150 10.82 -8.99 -1.43
N PRO A 151 9.80 -8.19 -1.42
CA PRO A 151 9.40 -7.47 -2.61
C PRO A 151 10.42 -6.48 -3.08
N PHE A 152 11.25 -6.02 -2.18
CA PHE A 152 12.18 -4.98 -2.55
C PHE A 152 13.57 -5.51 -2.91
N THR A 153 13.85 -6.74 -2.66
CA THR A 153 15.09 -7.35 -3.07
C THR A 153 14.89 -8.31 -4.22
N GLY A 154 13.66 -8.58 -4.51
CA GLY A 154 13.40 -9.49 -5.61
C GLY A 154 13.68 -10.92 -5.34
N ARG A 155 13.83 -11.34 -4.07
CA ARG A 155 14.15 -12.63 -3.81
C ARG A 155 13.14 -13.30 -3.06
N LYS A 156 12.88 -14.48 -3.25
CA LYS A 156 11.89 -15.21 -2.53
C LYS A 156 12.40 -15.92 -1.40
#